data_86da5375b74bf7b18d04d3cd0f595855
#
_entry.id   86da5375b74bf7b18d04d3cd0f595855
#
_cell.length_a   1.000
_cell.length_b   1.000
_cell.length_c   1.000
_cell.angle_alpha   90.00
_cell.angle_beta   90.00
_cell.angle_gamma   90.00
#
_symmetry.space_group_name_H-M   'P 1'
#
loop_
_entity.id
_entity.type
_entity.pdbx_description
1 polymer ?
#
loop_
_entity_poly.entity_id
_entity_poly.type
_entity_poly.pdbx_seq_one_letter_code
_entity_poly.pdbx_strand_id
1 'polypeptide(L)'
;RSLRHLEECGDFPGYGIGGYSVGEDHETMFETLAPLVSEYMPKHKPRYLMGVGNPTTLVRGVGVGIDMFDCVLPTRTGRMGTAFSSEGRLNFRNARFAHDDGPIDPTCTCPVCTGGYSRALIRHMVTQKEMLGGILLSMHNIYYLLNLMQRARQAIIEGRYGAFVSDWMNSPA
;
A
#
# COMPACT_ATOMS: atom_id res chain seq x y z
N ARG A 1 -23.89 -5.13 12.99
CA ARG A 1 -23.45 -4.27 14.12
C ARG A 1 -23.09 -2.87 13.62
N SER A 2 -22.24 -2.76 12.60
CA SER A 2 -21.77 -1.45 12.06
C SER A 2 -22.93 -0.60 11.52
N LEU A 3 -23.91 -1.19 10.83
CA LEU A 3 -25.08 -0.47 10.29
C LEU A 3 -25.93 0.15 11.41
N ARG A 4 -26.26 -0.62 12.44
CA ARG A 4 -26.98 -0.11 13.61
C ARG A 4 -26.23 1.04 14.27
N HIS A 5 -24.90 0.97 14.33
CA HIS A 5 -24.05 2.01 14.89
C HIS A 5 -24.12 3.31 14.07
N LEU A 6 -24.13 3.22 12.74
CA LEU A 6 -24.30 4.39 11.85
C LEU A 6 -25.67 5.08 12.05
N GLU A 7 -26.73 4.29 12.24
CA GLU A 7 -28.07 4.80 12.48
C GLU A 7 -28.26 5.42 13.86
N GLU A 8 -27.67 4.83 14.91
CA GLU A 8 -27.86 5.23 16.30
C GLU A 8 -26.93 6.37 16.75
N CYS A 9 -25.71 6.51 16.16
CA CYS A 9 -24.69 7.42 16.67
C CYS A 9 -24.68 8.83 16.07
N GLY A 10 -25.56 9.11 15.09
CA GLY A 10 -25.72 10.45 14.52
C GLY A 10 -24.69 10.82 13.47
N ASP A 11 -24.60 12.09 13.14
CA ASP A 11 -23.85 12.65 12.02
C ASP A 11 -22.43 13.05 12.41
N PHE A 12 -21.43 12.22 12.05
CA PHE A 12 -20.01 12.50 12.29
C PHE A 12 -19.33 13.19 11.10
N PRO A 13 -18.20 13.91 11.30
CA PRO A 13 -17.40 14.50 10.23
C PRO A 13 -16.78 13.47 9.28
N GLY A 14 -16.61 12.21 9.69
CA GLY A 14 -16.06 11.10 8.92
C GLY A 14 -16.21 9.79 9.68
N TYR A 15 -15.89 8.68 9.02
CA TYR A 15 -16.12 7.33 9.55
C TYR A 15 -14.90 6.44 9.43
N GLY A 16 -14.49 5.82 10.55
CA GLY A 16 -13.46 4.80 10.60
C GLY A 16 -14.06 3.40 10.52
N ILE A 17 -13.51 2.58 9.64
CA ILE A 17 -13.90 1.18 9.42
C ILE A 17 -12.78 0.32 9.99
N GLY A 18 -13.05 -0.35 11.10
CA GLY A 18 -12.13 -1.27 11.75
C GLY A 18 -12.61 -2.71 11.70
N GLY A 19 -11.79 -3.64 12.19
CA GLY A 19 -12.13 -5.06 12.27
C GLY A 19 -11.79 -5.87 11.02
N TYR A 20 -11.21 -5.25 10.00
CA TYR A 20 -10.60 -5.89 8.84
C TYR A 20 -9.09 -6.06 9.05
N SER A 21 -8.42 -6.87 8.22
CA SER A 21 -6.98 -7.19 8.33
C SER A 21 -6.58 -8.00 9.57
N VAL A 22 -7.46 -8.83 10.09
CA VAL A 22 -7.20 -9.73 11.21
C VAL A 22 -6.95 -11.18 10.79
N GLY A 23 -6.74 -11.43 9.48
CA GLY A 23 -6.40 -12.75 8.94
C GLY A 23 -7.35 -13.28 7.88
N GLU A 24 -8.42 -12.56 7.55
CA GLU A 24 -9.29 -12.87 6.42
C GLU A 24 -8.55 -12.66 5.09
N ASP A 25 -8.96 -13.39 4.06
CA ASP A 25 -8.48 -13.16 2.72
C ASP A 25 -9.08 -11.86 2.11
N HIS A 26 -8.43 -11.33 1.09
CA HIS A 26 -8.82 -10.06 0.49
C HIS A 26 -10.19 -10.10 -0.18
N GLU A 27 -10.61 -11.23 -0.75
CA GLU A 27 -11.92 -11.34 -1.42
C GLU A 27 -13.04 -11.27 -0.38
N THR A 28 -12.95 -12.07 0.68
CA THR A 28 -13.91 -12.06 1.80
C THR A 28 -14.02 -10.66 2.43
N MET A 29 -12.90 -9.94 2.55
CA MET A 29 -12.92 -8.56 3.03
C MET A 29 -13.76 -7.66 2.11
N PHE A 30 -13.57 -7.73 0.79
CA PHE A 30 -14.27 -6.86 -0.16
C PHE A 30 -15.75 -7.23 -0.35
N GLU A 31 -16.13 -8.50 -0.18
CA GLU A 31 -17.54 -8.94 -0.19
C GLU A 31 -18.39 -8.19 0.86
N THR A 32 -17.80 -7.86 2.00
CA THR A 32 -18.49 -7.15 3.08
C THR A 32 -18.22 -5.64 3.07
N LEU A 33 -17.02 -5.22 2.70
CA LEU A 33 -16.61 -3.81 2.68
C LEU A 33 -17.33 -3.03 1.58
N ALA A 34 -17.42 -3.58 0.37
CA ALA A 34 -17.99 -2.85 -0.76
C ALA A 34 -19.47 -2.47 -0.54
N PRO A 35 -20.38 -3.38 -0.12
CA PRO A 35 -21.75 -3.01 0.24
C PRO A 35 -21.82 -2.00 1.39
N LEU A 36 -21.01 -2.19 2.44
CA LEU A 36 -20.97 -1.27 3.58
C LEU A 36 -20.70 0.16 3.12
N VAL A 37 -19.68 0.33 2.29
CA VAL A 37 -19.23 1.65 1.82
C VAL A 37 -20.22 2.25 0.81
N SER A 38 -20.71 1.47 -0.16
CA SER A 38 -21.53 1.98 -1.27
C SER A 38 -22.96 2.29 -0.89
N GLU A 39 -23.55 1.46 0.01
CA GLU A 39 -24.98 1.50 0.33
C GLU A 39 -25.26 2.29 1.62
N TYR A 40 -24.37 2.20 2.62
CA TYR A 40 -24.66 2.69 3.96
C TYR A 40 -23.83 3.88 4.41
N MET A 41 -22.65 4.11 3.80
CA MET A 41 -21.80 5.23 4.24
C MET A 41 -22.02 6.48 3.38
N PRO A 42 -22.17 7.68 4.00
CA PRO A 42 -22.34 8.93 3.28
C PRO A 42 -21.19 9.21 2.31
N LYS A 43 -21.50 9.45 1.02
CA LYS A 43 -20.50 9.66 -0.04
C LYS A 43 -19.73 10.97 0.09
N HIS A 44 -20.30 11.94 0.80
CA HIS A 44 -19.71 13.28 1.00
C HIS A 44 -18.82 13.38 2.24
N LYS A 45 -18.61 12.28 2.96
CA LYS A 45 -17.79 12.24 4.19
C LYS A 45 -16.58 11.33 4.04
N PRO A 46 -15.45 11.68 4.66
CA PRO A 46 -14.25 10.84 4.66
C PRO A 46 -14.51 9.45 5.25
N ARG A 47 -13.96 8.44 4.59
CA ARG A 47 -14.04 7.03 4.96
C ARG A 47 -12.64 6.48 5.14
N TYR A 48 -12.36 6.01 6.33
CA TYR A 48 -11.04 5.56 6.74
C TYR A 48 -11.05 4.05 7.00
N LEU A 49 -10.32 3.29 6.21
CA LEU A 49 -10.12 1.86 6.41
C LEU A 49 -8.85 1.61 7.20
N MET A 50 -9.02 1.15 8.44
CA MET A 50 -7.93 0.99 9.41
C MET A 50 -7.10 -0.27 9.18
N GLY A 51 -5.77 -0.15 9.30
CA GLY A 51 -4.84 -1.28 9.34
C GLY A 51 -4.56 -1.94 7.97
N VAL A 52 -4.99 -1.34 6.87
CA VAL A 52 -4.86 -1.89 5.51
C VAL A 52 -3.80 -1.14 4.71
N GLY A 53 -2.86 -1.87 4.08
CA GLY A 53 -1.75 -1.23 3.36
C GLY A 53 -1.05 -2.12 2.32
N ASN A 54 -1.62 -3.25 1.95
CA ASN A 54 -1.17 -3.99 0.77
C ASN A 54 -1.49 -3.15 -0.48
N PRO A 55 -0.55 -2.96 -1.43
CA PRO A 55 -0.75 -2.11 -2.61
C PRO A 55 -2.03 -2.43 -3.40
N THR A 56 -2.29 -3.70 -3.68
CA THR A 56 -3.49 -4.14 -4.40
C THR A 56 -4.77 -3.83 -3.62
N THR A 57 -4.74 -4.03 -2.30
CA THR A 57 -5.88 -3.73 -1.43
C THR A 57 -6.13 -2.23 -1.35
N LEU A 58 -5.09 -1.39 -1.34
CA LEU A 58 -5.23 0.07 -1.41
C LEU A 58 -5.95 0.50 -2.69
N VAL A 59 -5.49 0.00 -3.84
CA VAL A 59 -6.11 0.32 -5.14
C VAL A 59 -7.58 -0.14 -5.16
N ARG A 60 -7.89 -1.34 -4.73
CA ARG A 60 -9.28 -1.83 -4.66
C ARG A 60 -10.12 -1.02 -3.66
N GLY A 61 -9.55 -0.69 -2.50
CA GLY A 61 -10.21 0.10 -1.45
C GLY A 61 -10.63 1.48 -1.93
N VAL A 62 -9.73 2.19 -2.64
CA VAL A 62 -10.07 3.46 -3.30
C VAL A 62 -11.21 3.26 -4.31
N GLY A 63 -11.20 2.15 -5.07
CA GLY A 63 -12.24 1.80 -6.04
C GLY A 63 -13.63 1.64 -5.45
N VAL A 64 -13.74 1.16 -4.21
CA VAL A 64 -15.03 1.05 -3.48
C VAL A 64 -15.38 2.31 -2.68
N GLY A 65 -14.52 3.33 -2.69
CA GLY A 65 -14.80 4.64 -2.10
C GLY A 65 -14.16 4.89 -0.73
N ILE A 66 -13.07 4.23 -0.41
CA ILE A 66 -12.25 4.54 0.78
C ILE A 66 -11.31 5.70 0.46
N ASP A 67 -11.21 6.66 1.38
CA ASP A 67 -10.43 7.90 1.23
C ASP A 67 -9.07 7.84 1.96
N MET A 68 -9.00 7.12 3.09
CA MET A 68 -7.83 7.10 3.95
C MET A 68 -7.49 5.69 4.43
N PHE A 69 -6.18 5.45 4.61
CA PHE A 69 -5.62 4.18 5.08
C PHE A 69 -4.46 4.45 6.03
N ASP A 70 -4.20 3.50 6.91
CA ASP A 70 -2.95 3.41 7.66
C ASP A 70 -2.48 1.96 7.70
N CYS A 71 -1.18 1.74 7.81
CA CYS A 71 -0.67 0.42 8.15
C CYS A 71 0.81 0.43 8.54
N VAL A 72 1.21 -0.62 9.22
CA VAL A 72 2.63 -0.88 9.56
C VAL A 72 3.39 -1.60 8.43
N LEU A 73 2.70 -2.03 7.38
CA LEU A 73 3.25 -2.94 6.36
C LEU A 73 4.53 -2.40 5.71
N PRO A 74 4.62 -1.13 5.24
CA PRO A 74 5.81 -0.64 4.54
C PRO A 74 7.07 -0.68 5.42
N THR A 75 6.96 -0.25 6.67
CA THR A 75 8.10 -0.25 7.60
C THR A 75 8.39 -1.64 8.16
N ARG A 76 7.35 -2.44 8.42
CA ARG A 76 7.50 -3.82 8.90
C ARG A 76 8.20 -4.68 7.86
N THR A 77 7.77 -4.65 6.60
CA THR A 77 8.39 -5.40 5.51
C THR A 77 9.80 -4.88 5.19
N GLY A 78 10.03 -3.57 5.24
CA GLY A 78 11.35 -2.96 5.09
C GLY A 78 12.34 -3.49 6.13
N ARG A 79 11.98 -3.49 7.41
CA ARG A 79 12.81 -4.07 8.48
C ARG A 79 13.06 -5.58 8.31
N MET A 80 12.17 -6.28 7.62
CA MET A 80 12.34 -7.70 7.28
C MET A 80 13.14 -7.94 5.99
N GLY A 81 13.64 -6.88 5.35
CA GLY A 81 14.46 -6.97 4.14
C GLY A 81 13.67 -7.09 2.85
N THR A 82 12.43 -6.60 2.81
CA THR A 82 11.56 -6.67 1.63
C THR A 82 11.17 -5.27 1.16
N ALA A 83 11.24 -5.04 -0.16
CA ALA A 83 10.74 -3.83 -0.81
C ALA A 83 9.56 -4.13 -1.75
N PHE A 84 8.70 -3.12 -1.94
CA PHE A 84 7.77 -3.04 -3.05
C PHE A 84 8.50 -2.45 -4.27
N SER A 85 8.18 -2.90 -5.47
CA SER A 85 8.73 -2.35 -6.70
C SER A 85 7.79 -2.55 -7.89
N SER A 86 8.10 -1.93 -9.01
CA SER A 86 7.41 -2.16 -10.28
C SER A 86 7.56 -3.60 -10.81
N GLU A 87 8.54 -4.33 -10.31
CA GLU A 87 8.78 -5.75 -10.61
C GLU A 87 8.06 -6.70 -9.62
N GLY A 88 7.27 -6.16 -8.68
CA GLY A 88 6.67 -6.89 -7.58
C GLY A 88 7.48 -6.78 -6.27
N ARG A 89 7.29 -7.73 -5.36
CA ARG A 89 7.97 -7.73 -4.06
C ARG A 89 9.37 -8.30 -4.16
N LEU A 90 10.37 -7.54 -3.75
CA LEU A 90 11.79 -7.92 -3.76
C LEU A 90 12.24 -8.29 -2.34
N ASN A 91 12.65 -9.55 -2.12
CA ASN A 91 13.27 -9.97 -0.86
C ASN A 91 14.79 -9.90 -0.97
N PHE A 92 15.40 -8.92 -0.31
CA PHE A 92 16.84 -8.64 -0.35
C PHE A 92 17.72 -9.67 0.38
N ARG A 93 17.16 -10.71 0.97
CA ARG A 93 17.95 -11.88 1.41
C ARG A 93 18.31 -12.82 0.27
N ASN A 94 17.64 -12.69 -0.88
CA ASN A 94 17.88 -13.54 -2.04
C ASN A 94 19.29 -13.30 -2.62
N ALA A 95 20.01 -14.39 -2.93
CA ALA A 95 21.35 -14.36 -3.47
C ALA A 95 21.44 -13.68 -4.86
N ARG A 96 20.35 -13.64 -5.64
CA ARG A 96 20.30 -12.99 -6.94
C ARG A 96 20.75 -11.53 -6.93
N PHE A 97 20.61 -10.84 -5.79
CA PHE A 97 20.99 -9.44 -5.63
C PHE A 97 22.44 -9.22 -5.20
N ALA A 98 23.26 -10.28 -5.06
CA ALA A 98 24.62 -10.17 -4.52
C ALA A 98 25.56 -9.29 -5.37
N HIS A 99 25.30 -9.20 -6.66
CA HIS A 99 26.10 -8.45 -7.65
C HIS A 99 25.20 -7.54 -8.51
N ASP A 100 24.05 -7.13 -7.99
CA ASP A 100 23.09 -6.28 -8.70
C ASP A 100 23.34 -4.82 -8.31
N ASP A 101 23.96 -4.05 -9.21
CA ASP A 101 24.31 -2.65 -9.00
C ASP A 101 23.14 -1.68 -9.29
N GLY A 102 21.98 -2.20 -9.72
CA GLY A 102 20.78 -1.40 -9.98
C GLY A 102 20.12 -0.87 -8.69
N PRO A 103 19.28 0.15 -8.80
CA PRO A 103 18.47 0.66 -7.68
C PRO A 103 17.39 -0.36 -7.29
N ILE A 104 16.72 -0.15 -6.13
CA ILE A 104 15.59 -0.99 -5.69
C ILE A 104 14.55 -1.09 -6.82
N ASP A 105 14.15 0.04 -7.37
CA ASP A 105 13.21 0.14 -8.48
C ASP A 105 13.70 1.21 -9.47
N PRO A 106 14.00 0.83 -10.74
CA PRO A 106 14.49 1.77 -11.75
C PRO A 106 13.51 2.91 -12.08
N THR A 107 12.22 2.69 -11.84
CA THR A 107 11.17 3.69 -12.10
C THR A 107 10.90 4.60 -10.91
N CYS A 108 11.46 4.29 -9.75
CA CYS A 108 11.21 5.01 -8.51
C CYS A 108 12.16 6.21 -8.33
N THR A 109 11.60 7.36 -8.00
CA THR A 109 12.34 8.60 -7.76
C THR A 109 12.57 8.92 -6.27
N CYS A 110 12.41 7.94 -5.39
CA CYS A 110 12.66 8.14 -3.96
C CYS A 110 14.15 8.39 -3.69
N PRO A 111 14.49 9.05 -2.56
CA PRO A 111 15.88 9.35 -2.20
C PRO A 111 16.80 8.12 -2.12
N VAL A 112 16.23 6.93 -1.89
CA VAL A 112 17.01 5.69 -1.86
C VAL A 112 17.39 5.24 -3.27
N CYS A 113 16.42 5.20 -4.21
CA CYS A 113 16.67 4.78 -5.59
C CYS A 113 17.54 5.76 -6.37
N THR A 114 17.43 7.06 -6.09
CA THR A 114 18.25 8.11 -6.74
C THR A 114 19.54 8.41 -6.02
N GLY A 115 19.70 7.95 -4.77
CA GLY A 115 20.86 8.23 -3.91
C GLY A 115 22.05 7.28 -4.08
N GLY A 116 22.03 6.40 -5.08
CA GLY A 116 23.16 5.50 -5.36
C GLY A 116 23.22 4.23 -4.49
N TYR A 117 22.18 3.92 -3.75
CA TYR A 117 22.09 2.66 -2.98
C TYR A 117 21.70 1.50 -3.91
N SER A 118 22.68 0.66 -4.28
CA SER A 118 22.44 -0.50 -5.14
C SER A 118 21.72 -1.64 -4.41
N ARG A 119 21.06 -2.51 -5.18
CA ARG A 119 20.45 -3.74 -4.65
C ARG A 119 21.49 -4.62 -3.94
N ALA A 120 22.72 -4.70 -4.45
CA ALA A 120 23.81 -5.44 -3.82
C ALA A 120 24.17 -4.86 -2.45
N LEU A 121 24.31 -3.53 -2.33
CA LEU A 121 24.61 -2.87 -1.07
C LEU A 121 23.48 -3.07 -0.05
N ILE A 122 22.23 -2.89 -0.46
CA ILE A 122 21.07 -3.11 0.41
C ILE A 122 21.00 -4.56 0.87
N ARG A 123 21.25 -5.52 -0.03
CA ARG A 123 21.33 -6.93 0.34
C ARG A 123 22.41 -7.17 1.37
N HIS A 124 23.60 -6.62 1.17
CA HIS A 124 24.71 -6.75 2.13
C HIS A 124 24.27 -6.28 3.53
N MET A 125 23.72 -5.07 3.62
CA MET A 125 23.23 -4.52 4.90
C MET A 125 22.15 -5.40 5.55
N VAL A 126 21.17 -5.88 4.76
CA VAL A 126 20.10 -6.76 5.27
C VAL A 126 20.66 -8.09 5.78
N THR A 127 21.60 -8.71 5.06
CA THR A 127 22.19 -10.01 5.46
C THR A 127 23.12 -9.88 6.66
N GLN A 128 23.81 -8.76 6.80
CA GLN A 128 24.64 -8.45 7.97
C GLN A 128 23.84 -7.90 9.16
N LYS A 129 22.51 -7.76 8.99
CA LYS A 129 21.60 -7.20 10.02
C LYS A 129 21.93 -5.75 10.40
N GLU A 130 22.49 -5.00 9.47
CA GLU A 130 22.74 -3.57 9.64
C GLU A 130 21.41 -2.81 9.65
N MET A 131 21.23 -1.93 10.64
CA MET A 131 20.00 -1.16 10.83
C MET A 131 19.67 -0.28 9.61
N LEU A 132 20.71 0.26 8.96
CA LEU A 132 20.55 1.14 7.79
C LEU A 132 19.81 0.45 6.65
N GLY A 133 20.04 -0.84 6.40
CA GLY A 133 19.30 -1.59 5.38
C GLY A 133 17.79 -1.56 5.60
N GLY A 134 17.35 -1.78 6.83
CA GLY A 134 15.93 -1.70 7.19
C GLY A 134 15.36 -0.28 7.11
N ILE A 135 16.15 0.74 7.44
CA ILE A 135 15.77 2.16 7.32
C ILE A 135 15.55 2.52 5.85
N LEU A 136 16.52 2.23 4.98
CA LEU A 136 16.44 2.54 3.54
C LEU A 136 15.24 1.84 2.88
N LEU A 137 15.03 0.57 3.17
CA LEU A 137 13.89 -0.18 2.66
C LEU A 137 12.56 0.38 3.18
N SER A 138 12.49 0.80 4.44
CA SER A 138 11.27 1.43 4.99
C SER A 138 10.98 2.78 4.32
N MET A 139 11.99 3.61 4.11
CA MET A 139 11.84 4.89 3.39
C MET A 139 11.34 4.67 1.97
N HIS A 140 11.95 3.72 1.23
CA HIS A 140 11.52 3.36 -0.11
C HIS A 140 10.06 2.87 -0.14
N ASN A 141 9.69 1.95 0.75
CA ASN A 141 8.35 1.36 0.80
C ASN A 141 7.28 2.40 1.12
N ILE A 142 7.55 3.34 2.04
CA ILE A 142 6.64 4.45 2.33
C ILE A 142 6.47 5.32 1.09
N TYR A 143 7.58 5.69 0.44
CA TYR A 143 7.53 6.49 -0.78
C TYR A 143 6.73 5.78 -1.89
N TYR A 144 6.95 4.48 -2.08
CA TYR A 144 6.23 3.66 -3.06
C TYR A 144 4.72 3.73 -2.85
N LEU A 145 4.24 3.54 -1.62
CA LEU A 145 2.81 3.58 -1.31
C LEU A 145 2.23 5.00 -1.44
N LEU A 146 2.96 6.03 -1.01
CA LEU A 146 2.51 7.41 -1.18
C LEU A 146 2.43 7.79 -2.67
N ASN A 147 3.40 7.39 -3.48
CA ASN A 147 3.36 7.58 -4.94
C ASN A 147 2.19 6.83 -5.59
N LEU A 148 1.93 5.59 -5.15
CA LEU A 148 0.76 4.82 -5.61
C LEU A 148 -0.54 5.58 -5.32
N MET A 149 -0.71 6.11 -4.11
CA MET A 149 -1.91 6.87 -3.73
C MET A 149 -2.01 8.18 -4.50
N GLN A 150 -0.91 8.85 -4.78
CA GLN A 150 -0.88 10.05 -5.63
C GLN A 150 -1.32 9.74 -7.07
N ARG A 151 -0.84 8.65 -7.65
CA ARG A 151 -1.25 8.16 -8.98
C ARG A 151 -2.73 7.78 -9.01
N ALA A 152 -3.22 7.11 -7.99
CA ALA A 152 -4.63 6.77 -7.83
C ALA A 152 -5.51 8.04 -7.78
N ARG A 153 -5.13 9.03 -6.97
CA ARG A 153 -5.79 10.33 -6.89
C ARG A 153 -5.82 11.04 -8.25
N GLN A 154 -4.70 11.08 -8.96
CA GLN A 154 -4.62 11.70 -10.29
C GLN A 154 -5.55 11.00 -11.29
N ALA A 155 -5.59 9.67 -11.27
CA ALA A 155 -6.49 8.89 -12.13
C ALA A 155 -7.98 9.17 -11.85
N ILE A 156 -8.34 9.43 -10.58
CA ILE A 156 -9.71 9.86 -10.21
C ILE A 156 -10.02 11.24 -10.79
N ILE A 157 -9.11 12.22 -10.61
CA ILE A 157 -9.29 13.59 -11.11
C ILE A 157 -9.45 13.60 -12.64
N GLU A 158 -8.74 12.74 -13.34
CA GLU A 158 -8.80 12.57 -14.80
C GLU A 158 -9.97 11.70 -15.29
N GLY A 159 -10.80 11.17 -14.39
CA GLY A 159 -11.94 10.30 -14.74
C GLY A 159 -11.56 8.92 -15.31
N ARG A 160 -10.33 8.47 -15.13
CA ARG A 160 -9.79 7.20 -15.69
C ARG A 160 -9.44 6.14 -14.63
N TYR A 161 -10.02 6.23 -13.43
CA TYR A 161 -9.66 5.33 -12.35
C TYR A 161 -9.90 3.84 -12.69
N GLY A 162 -10.96 3.52 -13.45
CA GLY A 162 -11.22 2.15 -13.90
C GLY A 162 -10.09 1.57 -14.76
N ALA A 163 -9.54 2.36 -15.69
CA ALA A 163 -8.37 1.96 -16.49
C ALA A 163 -7.13 1.77 -15.59
N PHE A 164 -6.90 2.70 -14.65
CA PHE A 164 -5.81 2.58 -13.69
C PHE A 164 -5.86 1.28 -12.86
N VAL A 165 -7.06 0.89 -12.39
CA VAL A 165 -7.26 -0.38 -11.67
C VAL A 165 -6.94 -1.57 -12.58
N SER A 166 -7.45 -1.57 -13.82
CA SER A 166 -7.19 -2.65 -14.77
C SER A 166 -5.70 -2.82 -15.08
N ASP A 167 -5.00 -1.72 -15.32
CA ASP A 167 -3.55 -1.71 -15.56
C ASP A 167 -2.77 -2.22 -14.34
N TRP A 168 -3.18 -1.80 -13.14
CA TRP A 168 -2.59 -2.25 -11.89
C TRP A 168 -2.75 -3.75 -11.67
N MET A 169 -3.96 -4.29 -11.86
CA MET A 169 -4.26 -5.72 -11.63
C MET A 169 -3.56 -6.63 -12.63
N ASN A 170 -3.21 -6.14 -13.82
CA ASN A 170 -2.45 -6.86 -14.85
C ASN A 170 -0.93 -6.67 -14.70
N SER A 171 -0.47 -5.83 -13.78
CA SER A 171 0.94 -5.62 -13.49
C SER A 171 1.50 -6.70 -12.56
N PRO A 172 2.79 -7.06 -12.63
CA PRO A 172 3.44 -8.01 -11.73
C PRO A 172 3.63 -7.49 -10.30
N ALA A 173 3.17 -6.29 -9.98
CA ALA A 173 3.38 -5.60 -8.70
C ALA A 173 2.58 -6.15 -7.53
#